data_c2efa18a8e079af0c9c7c99d564c5217
#
_entry.id   c2efa18a8e079af0c9c7c99d564c5217
#
_cell.length_a   1.000
_cell.length_b   1.000
_cell.length_c   1.000
_cell.angle_alpha   90.00
_cell.angle_beta   90.00
_cell.angle_gamma   90.00
#
_symmetry.space_group_name_H-M   'P 1'
#
loop_
_entity.id
_entity.type
_entity.pdbx_description
1 polymer ?
#
loop_
_entity_poly.entity_id
_entity_poly.type
_entity_poly.pdbx_seq_one_letter_code
_entity_poly.pdbx_strand_id
1 'polypeptide(L)'
;MLLPSSTEGEGSVRLGLLVQAVSQLLTFLLPVLLFAIVYKPHAAEYFKLGFQGRYWWLAFVAMVIVLLLSPFNDVVNTWNNGWNLGPLETYARELTSKNQAMIDRLLSLTSFGDVCLQLLVVALVPAICEELFFRGGVQQILHDWWGNRHAAVLVTALLFTLAHGDLYGLVPRFVMGVVLGYLFICSGSILVNVCAHFFNNAIVVVLYLFYHKGIISVAPTDPLAMPWHVVVLCTVGALLLFVVYFVKKTSK
;
A
#
# COMPACT_ATOMS: atom_id res chain seq x y z
N MET A 1 -31.14 25.08 -3.18
CA MET A 1 -29.89 24.50 -3.67
C MET A 1 -30.20 23.05 -4.00
N LEU A 2 -30.43 22.74 -5.29
CA LEU A 2 -30.78 21.38 -5.73
C LEU A 2 -29.54 20.50 -5.57
N LEU A 3 -29.64 19.46 -4.76
CA LEU A 3 -28.63 18.39 -4.72
C LEU A 3 -28.59 17.76 -6.12
N PRO A 4 -27.39 17.54 -6.71
CA PRO A 4 -27.30 16.82 -7.97
C PRO A 4 -27.96 15.46 -7.83
N SER A 5 -28.68 15.01 -8.88
CA SER A 5 -29.32 13.70 -8.85
C SER A 5 -28.30 12.61 -8.50
N SER A 6 -28.65 11.69 -7.63
CA SER A 6 -27.74 10.64 -7.10
C SER A 6 -26.98 9.90 -8.22
N THR A 7 -27.58 9.70 -9.37
CA THR A 7 -27.01 9.02 -10.54
C THR A 7 -25.88 9.78 -11.25
N GLU A 8 -25.94 11.12 -11.32
CA GLU A 8 -24.84 11.92 -11.90
C GLU A 8 -23.59 11.92 -10.99
N GLY A 9 -23.81 11.94 -9.67
CA GLY A 9 -22.74 11.80 -8.68
C GLY A 9 -22.02 10.44 -8.79
N GLU A 10 -22.76 9.35 -8.86
CA GLU A 10 -22.22 8.00 -8.98
C GLU A 10 -21.44 7.77 -10.27
N GLY A 11 -21.94 8.24 -11.43
CA GLY A 11 -21.23 8.16 -12.70
C GLY A 11 -19.86 8.84 -12.66
N SER A 12 -19.80 10.00 -11.98
CA SER A 12 -18.55 10.74 -11.79
C SER A 12 -17.55 10.03 -10.88
N VAL A 13 -18.02 9.30 -9.85
CA VAL A 13 -17.15 8.47 -9.00
C VAL A 13 -16.59 7.28 -9.77
N ARG A 14 -17.44 6.56 -10.53
CA ARG A 14 -17.00 5.42 -11.36
C ARG A 14 -16.01 5.87 -12.45
N LEU A 15 -16.20 7.04 -13.04
CA LEU A 15 -15.21 7.62 -13.96
C LEU A 15 -13.89 7.91 -13.24
N GLY A 16 -13.92 8.44 -12.02
CA GLY A 16 -12.74 8.65 -11.18
C GLY A 16 -11.97 7.34 -10.92
N LEU A 17 -12.69 6.25 -10.60
CA LEU A 17 -12.10 4.92 -10.44
C LEU A 17 -11.44 4.43 -11.74
N LEU A 18 -12.07 4.62 -12.90
CA LEU A 18 -11.46 4.26 -14.20
C LEU A 18 -10.18 5.06 -14.46
N VAL A 19 -10.19 6.37 -14.23
CA VAL A 19 -9.00 7.23 -14.36
C VAL A 19 -7.89 6.76 -13.44
N GLN A 20 -8.20 6.40 -12.19
CA GLN A 20 -7.24 5.85 -11.24
C GLN A 20 -6.63 4.54 -11.75
N ALA A 21 -7.44 3.60 -12.24
CA ALA A 21 -6.95 2.33 -12.78
C ALA A 21 -6.02 2.55 -13.98
N VAL A 22 -6.42 3.38 -14.94
CA VAL A 22 -5.61 3.71 -16.12
C VAL A 22 -4.30 4.37 -15.72
N SER A 23 -4.34 5.31 -14.77
CA SER A 23 -3.14 5.97 -14.23
C SER A 23 -2.15 4.96 -13.64
N GLN A 24 -2.62 4.02 -12.81
CA GLN A 24 -1.79 2.95 -12.23
C GLN A 24 -1.15 2.07 -13.31
N LEU A 25 -1.92 1.66 -14.31
CA LEU A 25 -1.42 0.84 -15.41
C LEU A 25 -0.36 1.57 -16.23
N LEU A 26 -0.58 2.83 -16.57
CA LEU A 26 0.35 3.62 -17.38
C LEU A 26 1.61 4.02 -16.61
N THR A 27 1.47 4.37 -15.33
CA THR A 27 2.58 4.89 -14.52
C THR A 27 3.50 3.78 -14.03
N PHE A 28 2.95 2.64 -13.61
CA PHE A 28 3.74 1.58 -12.97
C PHE A 28 3.84 0.31 -13.80
N LEU A 29 2.74 -0.21 -14.36
CA LEU A 29 2.78 -1.47 -15.06
C LEU A 29 3.43 -1.37 -16.44
N LEU A 30 3.10 -0.34 -17.21
CA LEU A 30 3.66 -0.15 -18.55
C LEU A 30 5.19 -0.08 -18.57
N PRO A 31 5.87 0.73 -17.72
CA PRO A 31 7.34 0.73 -17.66
C PRO A 31 7.94 -0.63 -17.31
N VAL A 32 7.30 -1.38 -16.41
CA VAL A 32 7.75 -2.73 -16.04
C VAL A 32 7.64 -3.69 -17.23
N LEU A 33 6.53 -3.65 -17.96
CA LEU A 33 6.34 -4.49 -19.14
C LEU A 33 7.35 -4.16 -20.25
N LEU A 34 7.59 -2.89 -20.50
CA LEU A 34 8.60 -2.44 -21.46
C LEU A 34 10.01 -2.90 -21.05
N PHE A 35 10.36 -2.74 -19.76
CA PHE A 35 11.63 -3.24 -19.23
C PHE A 35 11.74 -4.76 -19.37
N ALA A 36 10.69 -5.50 -19.06
CA ALA A 36 10.66 -6.96 -19.21
C ALA A 36 10.90 -7.41 -20.64
N ILE A 37 10.23 -6.76 -21.61
CA ILE A 37 10.34 -7.09 -23.05
C ILE A 37 11.76 -6.81 -23.56
N VAL A 38 12.35 -5.67 -23.16
CA VAL A 38 13.64 -5.21 -23.74
C VAL A 38 14.84 -5.88 -23.06
N TYR A 39 14.81 -6.03 -21.75
CA TYR A 39 16.01 -6.37 -20.97
C TYR A 39 15.97 -7.73 -20.27
N LYS A 40 14.80 -8.36 -20.10
CA LYS A 40 14.66 -9.57 -19.29
C LYS A 40 13.88 -10.66 -20.03
N PRO A 41 14.53 -11.44 -20.90
CA PRO A 41 13.88 -12.53 -21.63
C PRO A 41 13.24 -13.60 -20.71
N HIS A 42 13.72 -13.73 -19.46
CA HIS A 42 13.14 -14.59 -18.42
C HIS A 42 12.43 -13.74 -17.35
N ALA A 43 11.55 -12.84 -17.77
CA ALA A 43 10.89 -11.87 -16.90
C ALA A 43 10.14 -12.51 -15.72
N ALA A 44 9.48 -13.65 -15.92
CA ALA A 44 8.77 -14.35 -14.85
C ALA A 44 9.68 -14.79 -13.70
N GLU A 45 10.88 -15.22 -14.01
CA GLU A 45 11.90 -15.59 -13.03
C GLU A 45 12.50 -14.35 -12.35
N TYR A 46 12.86 -13.35 -13.14
CA TYR A 46 13.40 -12.09 -12.63
C TYR A 46 12.43 -11.41 -11.65
N PHE A 47 11.16 -11.29 -12.00
CA PHE A 47 10.13 -10.70 -11.12
C PHE A 47 9.64 -11.64 -10.03
N LYS A 48 10.19 -12.87 -9.92
CA LYS A 48 9.80 -13.88 -8.92
C LYS A 48 8.30 -14.19 -8.94
N LEU A 49 7.74 -14.35 -10.15
CA LEU A 49 6.34 -14.69 -10.39
C LEU A 49 6.03 -16.17 -10.17
N GLY A 50 7.06 -16.97 -9.90
CA GLY A 50 6.91 -18.42 -9.66
C GLY A 50 5.93 -18.71 -8.54
N PHE A 51 5.11 -19.75 -8.76
CA PHE A 51 4.11 -20.20 -7.80
C PHE A 51 4.61 -21.44 -7.03
N GLN A 52 4.53 -21.40 -5.69
CA GLN A 52 4.78 -22.55 -4.81
C GLN A 52 3.70 -22.55 -3.72
N GLY A 53 3.19 -23.72 -3.36
CA GLY A 53 2.12 -23.84 -2.36
C GLY A 53 2.42 -23.16 -1.00
N ARG A 54 3.73 -23.13 -0.62
CA ARG A 54 4.17 -22.41 0.60
C ARG A 54 3.89 -20.91 0.58
N TYR A 55 3.79 -20.29 -0.60
CA TYR A 55 3.58 -18.84 -0.70
C TYR A 55 2.19 -18.40 -0.21
N TRP A 56 1.18 -19.26 -0.26
CA TRP A 56 -0.13 -18.96 0.34
C TRP A 56 -0.04 -18.80 1.85
N TRP A 57 0.71 -19.67 2.51
CA TRP A 57 0.91 -19.55 3.95
C TRP A 57 1.74 -18.31 4.30
N LEU A 58 2.81 -18.03 3.54
CA LEU A 58 3.61 -16.82 3.74
C LEU A 58 2.81 -15.55 3.46
N ALA A 59 1.93 -15.55 2.44
CA ALA A 59 1.03 -14.44 2.17
C ALA A 59 0.05 -14.20 3.33
N PHE A 60 -0.53 -15.27 3.88
CA PHE A 60 -1.38 -15.16 5.06
C PHE A 60 -0.62 -14.56 6.26
N VAL A 61 0.58 -15.05 6.55
CA VAL A 61 1.41 -14.50 7.63
C VAL A 61 1.78 -13.03 7.36
N ALA A 62 2.10 -12.68 6.12
CA ALA A 62 2.40 -11.30 5.73
C ALA A 62 1.20 -10.37 5.92
N MET A 63 -0.02 -10.80 5.58
CA MET A 63 -1.26 -10.05 5.85
C MET A 63 -1.48 -9.85 7.36
N VAL A 64 -1.23 -10.88 8.18
CA VAL A 64 -1.32 -10.75 9.64
C VAL A 64 -0.27 -9.78 10.18
N ILE A 65 0.96 -9.80 9.66
CA ILE A 65 2.00 -8.82 10.02
C ILE A 65 1.55 -7.40 9.71
N VAL A 66 1.02 -7.15 8.51
CA VAL A 66 0.52 -5.83 8.11
C VAL A 66 -0.63 -5.37 9.02
N LEU A 67 -1.57 -6.27 9.34
CA LEU A 67 -2.65 -5.96 10.27
C LEU A 67 -2.14 -5.60 11.66
N LEU A 68 -1.18 -6.35 12.19
CA LEU A 68 -0.59 -6.07 13.51
C LEU A 68 0.27 -4.80 13.53
N LEU A 69 0.79 -4.36 12.38
CA LEU A 69 1.53 -3.09 12.28
C LEU A 69 0.60 -1.88 12.11
N SER A 70 -0.69 -2.06 11.81
CA SER A 70 -1.59 -0.92 11.61
C SER A 70 -1.70 0.03 12.81
N PRO A 71 -1.78 -0.41 14.09
CA PRO A 71 -1.79 0.51 15.23
C PRO A 71 -0.48 1.32 15.37
N PHE A 72 0.67 0.70 15.08
CA PHE A 72 1.95 1.40 15.06
C PHE A 72 1.99 2.46 13.95
N ASN A 73 1.51 2.09 12.76
CA ASN A 73 1.47 2.98 11.61
C ASN A 73 0.54 4.19 11.86
N ASP A 74 -0.56 4.00 12.59
CA ASP A 74 -1.46 5.09 13.00
C ASP A 74 -0.77 6.08 13.96
N VAL A 75 -0.01 5.59 14.95
CA VAL A 75 0.80 6.43 15.85
C VAL A 75 1.84 7.22 15.05
N VAL A 76 2.53 6.57 14.12
CA VAL A 76 3.54 7.22 13.26
C VAL A 76 2.89 8.27 12.35
N ASN A 77 1.71 7.98 11.81
CA ASN A 77 0.93 8.91 10.99
C ASN A 77 0.52 10.15 11.80
N THR A 78 0.00 9.96 13.01
CA THR A 78 -0.37 11.05 13.92
C THR A 78 0.84 11.94 14.24
N TRP A 79 2.00 11.33 14.53
CA TRP A 79 3.24 12.06 14.77
C TRP A 79 3.71 12.84 13.53
N ASN A 80 3.68 12.22 12.33
CA ASN A 80 4.05 12.87 11.08
C ASN A 80 3.10 14.04 10.73
N ASN A 81 1.81 13.91 11.00
CA ASN A 81 0.83 14.99 10.82
C ASN A 81 1.07 16.20 11.75
N GLY A 82 1.76 16.01 12.88
CA GLY A 82 2.16 17.07 13.79
C GLY A 82 3.41 17.86 13.36
N TRP A 83 4.03 17.52 12.24
CA TRP A 83 5.22 18.23 11.77
C TRP A 83 4.89 19.63 11.29
N ASN A 84 5.78 20.59 11.65
CA ASN A 84 5.77 21.92 11.07
C ASN A 84 6.76 21.95 9.90
N LEU A 85 6.24 22.08 8.68
CA LEU A 85 7.04 22.07 7.45
C LEU A 85 7.48 23.49 7.03
N GLY A 86 7.31 24.49 7.89
CA GLY A 86 7.73 25.86 7.63
C GLY A 86 7.11 26.43 6.35
N PRO A 87 7.91 26.93 5.39
CA PRO A 87 7.38 27.52 4.15
C PRO A 87 6.55 26.55 3.28
N LEU A 88 6.75 25.24 3.44
CA LEU A 88 6.01 24.22 2.69
C LEU A 88 4.69 23.81 3.35
N GLU A 89 4.40 24.28 4.57
CA GLU A 89 3.23 23.88 5.37
C GLU A 89 1.91 24.02 4.62
N THR A 90 1.64 25.21 4.09
CA THR A 90 0.38 25.50 3.38
C THR A 90 0.20 24.60 2.15
N TYR A 91 1.25 24.46 1.34
CA TYR A 91 1.23 23.61 0.16
C TYR A 91 1.03 22.13 0.52
N ALA A 92 1.74 21.64 1.52
CA ALA A 92 1.64 20.24 1.95
C ALA A 92 0.23 19.91 2.49
N ARG A 93 -0.35 20.80 3.33
CA ARG A 93 -1.71 20.60 3.85
C ARG A 93 -2.76 20.66 2.75
N GLU A 94 -2.62 21.56 1.80
CA GLU A 94 -3.54 21.65 0.65
C GLU A 94 -3.48 20.36 -0.19
N LEU A 95 -2.29 19.84 -0.45
CA LEU A 95 -2.11 18.60 -1.21
C LEU A 95 -2.69 17.38 -0.47
N THR A 96 -2.41 17.25 0.83
CA THR A 96 -2.98 16.19 1.68
C THR A 96 -4.50 16.27 1.72
N SER A 97 -5.07 17.46 1.88
CA SER A 97 -6.53 17.68 1.88
C SER A 97 -7.16 17.30 0.53
N LYS A 98 -6.53 17.65 -0.60
CA LYS A 98 -7.01 17.25 -1.94
C LYS A 98 -6.95 15.73 -2.12
N ASN A 99 -5.86 15.09 -1.71
CA ASN A 99 -5.73 13.64 -1.78
C ASN A 99 -6.79 12.94 -0.93
N GLN A 100 -7.02 13.46 0.29
CA GLN A 100 -8.04 12.94 1.19
C GLN A 100 -9.45 13.08 0.60
N ALA A 101 -9.81 14.26 0.11
CA ALA A 101 -11.11 14.48 -0.54
C ALA A 101 -11.32 13.57 -1.77
N MET A 102 -10.24 13.27 -2.51
CA MET A 102 -10.32 12.33 -3.62
C MET A 102 -10.60 10.90 -3.13
N ILE A 103 -9.92 10.43 -2.07
CA ILE A 103 -10.15 9.10 -1.49
C ILE A 103 -11.58 9.00 -0.95
N ASP A 104 -12.04 9.98 -0.17
CA ASP A 104 -13.40 10.04 0.38
C ASP A 104 -14.45 9.94 -0.73
N ARG A 105 -14.21 10.64 -1.85
CA ARG A 105 -15.09 10.58 -3.01
C ARG A 105 -15.07 9.22 -3.69
N LEU A 106 -13.89 8.65 -3.96
CA LEU A 106 -13.75 7.35 -4.65
C LEU A 106 -14.35 6.21 -3.84
N LEU A 107 -14.34 6.31 -2.50
CA LEU A 107 -14.85 5.28 -1.58
C LEU A 107 -16.26 5.58 -1.02
N SER A 108 -16.97 6.54 -1.61
CA SER A 108 -18.31 6.96 -1.13
C SER A 108 -19.45 6.00 -1.50
N LEU A 109 -19.28 5.15 -2.52
CA LEU A 109 -20.30 4.23 -3.00
C LEU A 109 -20.36 2.95 -2.17
N THR A 110 -21.56 2.49 -1.80
CA THR A 110 -21.78 1.39 -0.86
C THR A 110 -22.55 0.20 -1.44
N SER A 111 -22.90 0.21 -2.74
CA SER A 111 -23.52 -0.96 -3.37
C SER A 111 -22.50 -2.10 -3.49
N PHE A 112 -22.96 -3.34 -3.52
CA PHE A 112 -22.08 -4.50 -3.63
C PHE A 112 -21.18 -4.43 -4.88
N GLY A 113 -21.73 -4.06 -6.03
CA GLY A 113 -20.97 -3.92 -7.27
C GLY A 113 -19.90 -2.82 -7.19
N ASP A 114 -20.24 -1.68 -6.58
CA ASP A 114 -19.31 -0.57 -6.41
C ASP A 114 -18.18 -0.91 -5.42
N VAL A 115 -18.49 -1.61 -4.34
CA VAL A 115 -17.46 -2.09 -3.40
C VAL A 115 -16.51 -3.07 -4.07
N CYS A 116 -17.02 -3.98 -4.91
CA CYS A 116 -16.16 -4.88 -5.71
C CYS A 116 -15.27 -4.08 -6.67
N LEU A 117 -15.80 -3.04 -7.31
CA LEU A 117 -15.04 -2.15 -8.20
C LEU A 117 -13.98 -1.36 -7.42
N GLN A 118 -14.30 -0.83 -6.24
CA GLN A 118 -13.35 -0.14 -5.36
C GLN A 118 -12.23 -1.08 -4.89
N LEU A 119 -12.56 -2.32 -4.47
CA LEU A 119 -11.55 -3.32 -4.11
C LEU A 119 -10.63 -3.65 -5.29
N LEU A 120 -11.18 -3.76 -6.49
CA LEU A 120 -10.39 -4.01 -7.70
C LEU A 120 -9.45 -2.82 -7.99
N VAL A 121 -9.99 -1.61 -8.03
CA VAL A 121 -9.27 -0.42 -8.54
C VAL A 121 -8.39 0.23 -7.47
N VAL A 122 -8.84 0.29 -6.21
CA VAL A 122 -8.11 0.99 -5.15
C VAL A 122 -7.21 0.04 -4.35
N ALA A 123 -7.51 -1.27 -4.35
CA ALA A 123 -6.70 -2.22 -3.60
C ALA A 123 -5.88 -3.16 -4.50
N LEU A 124 -6.51 -3.88 -5.43
CA LEU A 124 -5.83 -4.94 -6.19
C LEU A 124 -4.93 -4.39 -7.31
N VAL A 125 -5.43 -3.47 -8.13
CA VAL A 125 -4.66 -2.90 -9.25
C VAL A 125 -3.39 -2.19 -8.75
N PRO A 126 -3.44 -1.29 -7.74
CA PRO A 126 -2.22 -0.70 -7.18
C PRO A 126 -1.27 -1.76 -6.61
N ALA A 127 -1.77 -2.72 -5.83
CA ALA A 127 -0.93 -3.76 -5.25
C ALA A 127 -0.15 -4.56 -6.31
N ILE A 128 -0.76 -4.90 -7.44
CA ILE A 128 -0.06 -5.59 -8.53
C ILE A 128 0.93 -4.65 -9.22
N CYS A 129 0.48 -3.47 -9.64
CA CYS A 129 1.27 -2.55 -10.45
C CYS A 129 2.49 -2.02 -9.68
N GLU A 130 2.27 -1.60 -8.43
CA GLU A 130 3.31 -1.02 -7.59
C GLU A 130 4.30 -2.06 -7.08
N GLU A 131 3.85 -3.27 -6.70
CA GLU A 131 4.78 -4.30 -6.28
C GLU A 131 5.67 -4.78 -7.45
N LEU A 132 5.11 -4.95 -8.64
CA LEU A 132 5.90 -5.27 -9.83
C LEU A 132 6.91 -4.17 -10.15
N PHE A 133 6.52 -2.90 -10.06
CA PHE A 133 7.39 -1.76 -10.35
C PHE A 133 8.48 -1.61 -9.27
N PHE A 134 8.09 -1.47 -8.00
CA PHE A 134 9.03 -1.16 -6.93
C PHE A 134 9.85 -2.39 -6.50
N ARG A 135 9.25 -3.54 -6.25
CA ARG A 135 9.95 -4.73 -5.76
C ARG A 135 10.49 -5.58 -6.88
N GLY A 136 9.68 -5.82 -7.91
CA GLY A 136 10.08 -6.56 -9.09
C GLY A 136 11.10 -5.83 -9.96
N GLY A 137 10.94 -4.51 -10.13
CA GLY A 137 11.81 -3.67 -10.95
C GLY A 137 12.87 -2.94 -10.13
N VAL A 138 12.50 -1.80 -9.51
CA VAL A 138 13.44 -0.85 -8.90
C VAL A 138 14.34 -1.51 -7.85
N GLN A 139 13.78 -2.24 -6.90
CA GLN A 139 14.54 -2.86 -5.80
C GLN A 139 15.56 -3.87 -6.31
N GLN A 140 15.22 -4.66 -7.34
CA GLN A 140 16.14 -5.63 -7.90
C GLN A 140 17.24 -4.97 -8.74
N ILE A 141 16.91 -3.94 -9.55
CA ILE A 141 17.92 -3.16 -10.28
C ILE A 141 18.91 -2.54 -9.31
N LEU A 142 18.45 -1.89 -8.24
CA LEU A 142 19.33 -1.29 -7.24
C LEU A 142 20.18 -2.34 -6.51
N HIS A 143 19.60 -3.51 -6.23
CA HIS A 143 20.34 -4.62 -5.65
C HIS A 143 21.45 -5.12 -6.58
N ASP A 144 21.13 -5.32 -7.87
CA ASP A 144 22.08 -5.78 -8.89
C ASP A 144 23.24 -4.78 -9.06
N TRP A 145 22.95 -3.46 -9.00
CA TRP A 145 23.97 -2.42 -9.15
C TRP A 145 24.88 -2.26 -7.92
N TRP A 146 24.31 -2.33 -6.72
CA TRP A 146 25.04 -1.99 -5.50
C TRP A 146 25.55 -3.21 -4.73
N GLY A 147 25.06 -4.40 -5.03
CA GLY A 147 25.32 -5.61 -4.25
C GLY A 147 24.82 -5.55 -2.80
N ASN A 148 24.07 -4.51 -2.44
CA ASN A 148 23.58 -4.27 -1.08
C ASN A 148 22.04 -4.26 -1.04
N ARG A 149 21.47 -5.40 -0.60
CA ARG A 149 20.03 -5.57 -0.50
C ARG A 149 19.34 -4.62 0.49
N HIS A 150 20.04 -4.22 1.57
CA HIS A 150 19.46 -3.32 2.57
C HIS A 150 19.36 -1.89 2.03
N ALA A 151 20.40 -1.41 1.36
CA ALA A 151 20.37 -0.13 0.68
C ALA A 151 19.29 -0.10 -0.41
N ALA A 152 19.16 -1.16 -1.21
CA ALA A 152 18.11 -1.29 -2.22
C ALA A 152 16.71 -1.20 -1.62
N VAL A 153 16.44 -1.87 -0.48
CA VAL A 153 15.15 -1.77 0.24
C VAL A 153 14.88 -0.34 0.67
N LEU A 154 15.83 0.31 1.35
CA LEU A 154 15.62 1.65 1.91
C LEU A 154 15.39 2.71 0.82
N VAL A 155 16.18 2.66 -0.26
CA VAL A 155 16.02 3.61 -1.36
C VAL A 155 14.72 3.34 -2.13
N THR A 156 14.36 2.07 -2.36
CA THR A 156 13.08 1.73 -2.98
C THR A 156 11.91 2.18 -2.13
N ALA A 157 11.96 2.00 -0.81
CA ALA A 157 10.93 2.49 0.11
C ALA A 157 10.81 4.01 0.08
N LEU A 158 11.92 4.73 -0.03
CA LEU A 158 11.91 6.19 -0.18
C LEU A 158 11.26 6.60 -1.52
N LEU A 159 11.64 5.98 -2.63
CA LEU A 159 11.04 6.25 -3.95
C LEU A 159 9.55 5.93 -3.97
N PHE A 160 9.14 4.80 -3.36
CA PHE A 160 7.75 4.43 -3.18
C PHE A 160 6.96 5.52 -2.44
N THR A 161 7.51 6.03 -1.36
CA THR A 161 6.90 7.08 -0.55
C THR A 161 6.77 8.39 -1.33
N LEU A 162 7.83 8.80 -2.00
CA LEU A 162 7.84 10.05 -2.78
C LEU A 162 6.87 10.01 -3.96
N ALA A 163 6.67 8.84 -4.57
CA ALA A 163 5.69 8.66 -5.66
C ALA A 163 4.24 8.96 -5.24
N HIS A 164 3.92 8.93 -3.95
CA HIS A 164 2.59 9.27 -3.43
C HIS A 164 2.37 10.77 -3.23
N GLY A 165 3.42 11.59 -3.25
CA GLY A 165 3.33 13.04 -3.20
C GLY A 165 2.72 13.64 -1.92
N ASP A 166 2.60 12.89 -0.82
CA ASP A 166 1.98 13.34 0.41
C ASP A 166 3.00 13.35 1.56
N LEU A 167 3.37 14.56 1.98
CA LEU A 167 4.38 14.77 3.01
C LEU A 167 3.90 14.38 4.43
N TYR A 168 2.61 14.51 4.71
CA TYR A 168 2.03 14.11 6.00
C TYR A 168 1.73 12.61 6.11
N GLY A 169 1.84 11.87 5.01
CA GLY A 169 1.85 10.41 4.99
C GLY A 169 3.23 9.81 4.69
N LEU A 170 4.30 10.62 4.71
CA LEU A 170 5.64 10.21 4.28
C LEU A 170 6.20 9.08 5.15
N VAL A 171 6.21 9.25 6.47
CA VAL A 171 6.84 8.28 7.37
C VAL A 171 6.08 6.96 7.44
N PRO A 172 4.75 6.93 7.62
CA PRO A 172 4.00 5.67 7.61
C PRO A 172 4.14 4.90 6.29
N ARG A 173 4.15 5.60 5.13
CA ARG A 173 4.38 4.94 3.83
C ARG A 173 5.80 4.42 3.68
N PHE A 174 6.79 5.14 4.19
CA PHE A 174 8.18 4.67 4.21
C PHE A 174 8.33 3.39 5.03
N VAL A 175 7.75 3.35 6.24
CA VAL A 175 7.75 2.15 7.09
C VAL A 175 7.11 0.98 6.35
N MET A 176 5.92 1.18 5.76
CA MET A 176 5.27 0.13 4.96
C MET A 176 6.14 -0.28 3.75
N GLY A 177 6.76 0.68 3.08
CA GLY A 177 7.70 0.43 1.99
C GLY A 177 8.86 -0.47 2.39
N VAL A 178 9.44 -0.23 3.57
CA VAL A 178 10.52 -1.06 4.15
C VAL A 178 10.02 -2.46 4.49
N VAL A 179 8.87 -2.59 5.14
CA VAL A 179 8.26 -3.89 5.48
C VAL A 179 8.05 -4.73 4.22
N LEU A 180 7.41 -4.17 3.20
CA LEU A 180 7.19 -4.87 1.93
C LEU A 180 8.51 -5.20 1.22
N GLY A 181 9.52 -4.33 1.29
CA GLY A 181 10.84 -4.59 0.74
C GLY A 181 11.52 -5.80 1.37
N TYR A 182 11.44 -5.94 2.69
CA TYR A 182 11.97 -7.11 3.40
C TYR A 182 11.12 -8.37 3.23
N LEU A 183 9.80 -8.26 3.18
CA LEU A 183 8.92 -9.38 2.84
C LEU A 183 9.30 -9.98 1.47
N PHE A 184 9.59 -9.14 0.47
CA PHE A 184 10.04 -9.59 -0.85
C PHE A 184 11.38 -10.33 -0.80
N ILE A 185 12.39 -9.79 -0.11
CA ILE A 185 13.68 -10.45 0.03
C ILE A 185 13.54 -11.82 0.72
N CYS A 186 12.80 -11.86 1.83
CA CYS A 186 12.73 -13.03 2.69
C CYS A 186 11.78 -14.12 2.14
N SER A 187 10.69 -13.74 1.46
CA SER A 187 9.78 -14.70 0.83
C SER A 187 10.31 -15.25 -0.49
N GLY A 188 11.01 -14.40 -1.25
CA GLY A 188 11.43 -14.70 -2.61
C GLY A 188 10.25 -14.77 -3.60
N SER A 189 9.12 -14.11 -3.29
CA SER A 189 7.91 -14.14 -4.12
C SER A 189 7.19 -12.81 -4.14
N ILE A 190 6.93 -12.29 -5.33
CA ILE A 190 6.12 -11.07 -5.52
C ILE A 190 4.66 -11.29 -5.07
N LEU A 191 4.14 -12.52 -5.18
CA LEU A 191 2.78 -12.85 -4.79
C LEU A 191 2.52 -12.57 -3.30
N VAL A 192 3.49 -12.90 -2.42
CA VAL A 192 3.40 -12.61 -0.98
C VAL A 192 3.24 -11.12 -0.74
N ASN A 193 3.99 -10.32 -1.47
CA ASN A 193 3.92 -8.86 -1.39
C ASN A 193 2.60 -8.31 -1.91
N VAL A 194 2.17 -8.76 -3.09
CA VAL A 194 0.90 -8.35 -3.68
C VAL A 194 -0.26 -8.65 -2.73
N CYS A 195 -0.28 -9.84 -2.09
CA CYS A 195 -1.32 -10.17 -1.11
C CYS A 195 -1.27 -9.26 0.13
N ALA A 196 -0.09 -9.00 0.67
CA ALA A 196 0.08 -8.12 1.84
C ALA A 196 -0.33 -6.68 1.53
N HIS A 197 0.09 -6.15 0.39
CA HIS A 197 -0.24 -4.81 -0.07
C HIS A 197 -1.75 -4.68 -0.41
N PHE A 198 -2.30 -5.64 -1.16
CA PHE A 198 -3.75 -5.71 -1.42
C PHE A 198 -4.55 -5.68 -0.12
N PHE A 199 -4.16 -6.51 0.86
CA PHE A 199 -4.85 -6.57 2.14
C PHE A 199 -4.79 -5.24 2.89
N ASN A 200 -3.62 -4.57 2.91
CA ASN A 200 -3.48 -3.22 3.48
C ASN A 200 -4.47 -2.22 2.87
N ASN A 201 -4.57 -2.20 1.55
CA ASN A 201 -5.46 -1.26 0.85
C ASN A 201 -6.94 -1.67 0.98
N ALA A 202 -7.23 -2.98 0.98
CA ALA A 202 -8.59 -3.50 1.14
C ALA A 202 -9.19 -3.18 2.52
N ILE A 203 -8.37 -3.16 3.59
CA ILE A 203 -8.83 -2.72 4.92
C ILE A 203 -9.40 -1.30 4.84
N VAL A 204 -8.72 -0.39 4.14
CA VAL A 204 -9.19 0.99 3.99
C VAL A 204 -10.55 1.04 3.29
N VAL A 205 -10.73 0.31 2.18
CA VAL A 205 -12.01 0.21 1.47
C VAL A 205 -13.12 -0.30 2.38
N VAL A 206 -12.85 -1.35 3.18
CA VAL A 206 -13.84 -1.93 4.10
C VAL A 206 -14.18 -0.97 5.25
N LEU A 207 -13.19 -0.24 5.79
CA LEU A 207 -13.43 0.76 6.83
C LEU A 207 -14.31 1.92 6.32
N TYR A 208 -14.06 2.40 5.09
CA TYR A 208 -14.93 3.40 4.46
C TYR A 208 -16.35 2.89 4.24
N LEU A 209 -16.51 1.63 3.79
CA LEU A 209 -17.83 1.01 3.67
C LEU A 209 -18.57 0.97 5.02
N PHE A 210 -17.89 0.58 6.10
CA PHE A 210 -18.48 0.55 7.43
C PHE A 210 -18.83 1.95 7.95
N TYR A 211 -17.99 2.93 7.68
CA TYR A 211 -18.24 4.32 8.02
C TYR A 211 -19.48 4.86 7.29
N HIS A 212 -19.55 4.70 5.97
CA HIS A 212 -20.70 5.18 5.17
C HIS A 212 -22.00 4.42 5.48
N LYS A 213 -21.93 3.18 5.97
CA LYS A 213 -23.10 2.44 6.46
C LYS A 213 -23.48 2.76 7.91
N GLY A 214 -22.75 3.65 8.59
CA GLY A 214 -22.98 3.99 10.00
C GLY A 214 -22.69 2.87 11.00
N ILE A 215 -21.91 1.84 10.58
CA ILE A 215 -21.49 0.73 11.45
C ILE A 215 -20.39 1.22 12.41
N ILE A 216 -19.50 2.08 11.94
CA ILE A 216 -18.50 2.78 12.74
C ILE A 216 -18.74 4.28 12.65
N SER A 217 -18.49 5.01 13.74
CA SER A 217 -18.68 6.46 13.85
C SER A 217 -17.42 7.27 13.62
N VAL A 218 -16.24 6.64 13.70
CA VAL A 218 -14.92 7.27 13.50
C VAL A 218 -14.58 7.20 12.02
N ALA A 219 -14.24 8.34 11.41
CA ALA A 219 -13.83 8.35 10.02
C ALA A 219 -12.51 7.57 9.85
N PRO A 220 -12.31 6.83 8.74
CA PRO A 220 -11.08 6.05 8.54
C PRO A 220 -9.79 6.87 8.50
N THR A 221 -9.91 8.19 8.37
CA THR A 221 -8.81 9.16 8.40
C THR A 221 -8.47 9.69 9.79
N ASP A 222 -9.40 9.54 10.73
CA ASP A 222 -9.19 10.02 12.08
C ASP A 222 -8.30 9.04 12.86
N PRO A 223 -7.35 9.55 13.64
CA PRO A 223 -6.48 8.68 14.43
C PRO A 223 -7.28 7.81 15.39
N LEU A 224 -7.01 6.51 15.37
CA LEU A 224 -7.55 5.60 16.38
C LEU A 224 -6.74 5.81 17.67
N ALA A 225 -7.37 6.39 18.69
CA ALA A 225 -6.74 6.57 20.01
C ALA A 225 -6.54 5.20 20.72
N MET A 226 -5.67 4.36 20.17
CA MET A 226 -5.38 3.05 20.75
C MET A 226 -4.49 3.16 22.00
N PRO A 227 -4.78 2.38 23.06
CA PRO A 227 -3.91 2.32 24.23
C PRO A 227 -2.48 1.87 23.82
N TRP A 228 -1.46 2.56 24.35
CA TRP A 228 -0.05 2.31 24.00
C TRP A 228 0.38 0.84 24.17
N HIS A 229 -0.17 0.12 25.17
CA HIS A 229 0.14 -1.30 25.39
C HIS A 229 -0.38 -2.18 24.24
N VAL A 230 -1.52 -1.84 23.62
CA VAL A 230 -2.04 -2.54 22.44
C VAL A 230 -1.09 -2.32 21.26
N VAL A 231 -0.65 -1.08 21.03
CA VAL A 231 0.34 -0.75 19.98
C VAL A 231 1.61 -1.56 20.16
N VAL A 232 2.17 -1.60 21.37
CA VAL A 232 3.39 -2.36 21.67
C VAL A 232 3.19 -3.86 21.45
N LEU A 233 2.11 -4.45 21.98
CA LEU A 233 1.83 -5.89 21.83
C LEU A 233 1.66 -6.28 20.35
N CYS A 234 0.92 -5.51 19.58
CA CYS A 234 0.73 -5.75 18.16
C CYS A 234 2.07 -5.63 17.39
N THR A 235 2.85 -4.59 17.66
CA THR A 235 4.16 -4.39 17.02
C THR A 235 5.12 -5.52 17.35
N VAL A 236 5.23 -5.91 18.61
CA VAL A 236 6.07 -7.05 19.03
C VAL A 236 5.59 -8.35 18.38
N GLY A 237 4.28 -8.59 18.33
CA GLY A 237 3.69 -9.74 17.65
C GLY A 237 4.05 -9.78 16.15
N ALA A 238 3.96 -8.64 15.46
CA ALA A 238 4.36 -8.51 14.05
C ALA A 238 5.84 -8.83 13.84
N LEU A 239 6.72 -8.27 14.68
CA LEU A 239 8.17 -8.52 14.62
C LEU A 239 8.52 -9.99 14.89
N LEU A 240 7.89 -10.61 15.87
CA LEU A 240 8.07 -12.03 16.17
C LEU A 240 7.64 -12.91 14.99
N LEU A 241 6.48 -12.65 14.39
CA LEU A 241 6.02 -13.37 13.20
C LEU A 241 7.01 -13.18 12.03
N PHE A 242 7.49 -11.95 11.81
CA PHE A 242 8.46 -11.67 10.78
C PHE A 242 9.76 -12.47 10.99
N VAL A 243 10.33 -12.45 12.19
CA VAL A 243 11.55 -13.19 12.50
C VAL A 243 11.35 -14.69 12.34
N VAL A 244 10.25 -15.25 12.85
CA VAL A 244 10.01 -16.71 12.82
C VAL A 244 9.80 -17.20 11.40
N TYR A 245 9.01 -16.51 10.59
CA TYR A 245 8.59 -17.02 9.29
C TYR A 245 9.46 -16.55 8.13
N PHE A 246 10.09 -15.40 8.25
CA PHE A 246 10.85 -14.82 7.15
C PHE A 246 12.37 -14.82 7.38
N VAL A 247 12.87 -14.57 8.60
CA VAL A 247 14.32 -14.52 8.85
C VAL A 247 14.90 -15.91 9.11
N LYS A 248 14.33 -16.70 10.02
CA LYS A 248 14.85 -18.05 10.34
C LYS A 248 14.85 -19.03 9.17
N LYS A 249 14.02 -18.83 8.16
CA LYS A 249 13.90 -19.73 7.02
C LYS A 249 14.89 -19.45 5.91
N THR A 250 15.54 -18.28 5.90
CA THR A 250 16.60 -17.91 4.96
C THR A 250 17.98 -18.41 5.39
N SER A 251 18.12 -18.94 6.62
CA SER A 251 19.38 -19.47 7.17
C SER A 251 19.52 -21.00 7.01
N LYS A 252 18.65 -21.64 6.23
CA LYS A 252 18.74 -23.04 5.80
C LYS A 252 18.78 -23.12 4.27
#